data_dab3c7c31636916dc17d73ce6978bf6d
#
_entry.id   dab3c7c31636916dc17d73ce6978bf6d
#
_cell.length_a   1.000
_cell.length_b   1.000
_cell.length_c   1.000
_cell.angle_alpha   90.00
_cell.angle_beta   90.00
_cell.angle_gamma   90.00
#
_symmetry.space_group_name_H-M   'P 1'
#
loop_
_entity.id
_entity.type
_entity.pdbx_description
1 polymer ?
#
loop_
_entity_poly.entity_id
_entity_poly.type
_entity_poly.pdbx_seq_one_letter_code
_entity_poly.pdbx_strand_id
1 'polypeptide(L)'
;DTAARRIRDAGLVVTGLCRGGMFPAADAAGRAAAIEDNRRAIAEAHAIGARCLVMVCGGLPAGSKDLAGARAMVRDGLHAIMAEARDAGVTIALEPLHPMTCADRSVLSTLGQALDLCDELGAGSGVALDVYHVWWDPDLARQVARAGSRIAAFHVCDWKVPTLDTVFDRGLPGEGVIDIPAIRAMVTGAGYDGGFAEVEILSKRWWAEDADSVLAEIKRRHATAV
;
A
#
# COMPACT_ATOMS: atom_id res chain seq x y z
N ASP A 1 23.05 4.18 -0.40
CA ASP A 1 23.77 5.32 0.22
C ASP A 1 23.48 6.68 -0.43
N THR A 2 23.48 6.78 -1.78
CA THR A 2 23.26 8.08 -2.46
C THR A 2 21.85 8.60 -2.26
N ALA A 3 20.82 7.75 -2.40
CA ALA A 3 19.42 8.14 -2.18
C ALA A 3 19.18 8.60 -0.74
N ALA A 4 19.60 7.80 0.24
CA ALA A 4 19.46 8.12 1.66
C ALA A 4 20.13 9.47 2.02
N ARG A 5 21.31 9.75 1.46
CA ARG A 5 21.98 11.03 1.67
C ARG A 5 21.18 12.19 1.08
N ARG A 6 20.73 12.09 -0.17
CA ARG A 6 19.94 13.14 -0.83
C ARG A 6 18.63 13.44 -0.09
N ILE A 7 17.97 12.41 0.42
CA ILE A 7 16.75 12.54 1.23
C ILE A 7 17.04 13.34 2.51
N ARG A 8 18.10 12.95 3.24
CA ARG A 8 18.52 13.66 4.47
C ARG A 8 18.94 15.10 4.19
N ASP A 9 19.74 15.32 3.13
CA ASP A 9 20.24 16.66 2.77
C ASP A 9 19.10 17.59 2.37
N ALA A 10 18.00 17.05 1.81
CA ALA A 10 16.77 17.77 1.48
C ALA A 10 15.82 17.96 2.68
N GLY A 11 16.13 17.42 3.85
CA GLY A 11 15.25 17.48 5.04
C GLY A 11 13.94 16.70 4.89
N LEU A 12 13.90 15.69 4.01
CA LEU A 12 12.70 14.91 3.76
C LEU A 12 12.58 13.75 4.75
N VAL A 13 11.34 13.40 5.09
CA VAL A 13 10.98 12.19 5.84
C VAL A 13 10.46 11.15 4.86
N VAL A 14 10.93 9.90 4.99
CA VAL A 14 10.41 8.78 4.21
C VAL A 14 9.30 8.11 5.03
N THR A 15 8.07 8.27 4.60
CA THR A 15 6.90 7.69 5.26
C THR A 15 6.78 6.20 4.98
N GLY A 16 7.00 5.79 3.76
CA GLY A 16 7.01 4.39 3.34
C GLY A 16 7.89 4.15 2.12
N LEU A 17 8.21 2.90 1.87
CA LEU A 17 8.77 2.43 0.60
C LEU A 17 7.74 1.53 -0.08
N CYS A 18 7.37 1.81 -1.30
CA CYS A 18 6.59 0.94 -2.15
C CYS A 18 7.49 0.46 -3.30
N ARG A 19 7.58 -0.82 -3.53
CA ARG A 19 6.82 -1.87 -2.90
C ARG A 19 7.64 -3.13 -2.62
N GLY A 20 7.21 -3.87 -1.57
CA GLY A 20 7.47 -5.31 -1.42
C GLY A 20 6.28 -6.15 -1.92
N GLY A 21 6.35 -7.47 -1.69
CA GLY A 21 5.26 -8.41 -1.99
C GLY A 21 5.56 -9.35 -3.18
N MET A 22 4.54 -9.55 -4.03
CA MET A 22 4.61 -10.40 -5.25
C MET A 22 5.02 -11.84 -4.95
N PHE A 23 4.50 -12.41 -3.84
CA PHE A 23 4.89 -13.75 -3.35
C PHE A 23 4.42 -14.93 -4.19
N PRO A 24 3.19 -14.94 -4.78
CA PRO A 24 2.72 -16.09 -5.53
C PRO A 24 3.55 -16.33 -6.79
N ALA A 25 4.04 -17.55 -6.94
CA ALA A 25 4.78 -17.99 -8.11
C ALA A 25 4.43 -19.44 -8.44
N ALA A 26 4.62 -19.83 -9.71
CA ALA A 26 4.24 -21.14 -10.22
C ALA A 26 5.06 -22.29 -9.60
N ASP A 27 6.28 -22.01 -9.18
CA ASP A 27 7.19 -23.01 -8.63
C ASP A 27 7.91 -22.54 -7.35
N ALA A 28 8.63 -23.44 -6.71
CA ALA A 28 9.35 -23.18 -5.49
C ALA A 28 10.51 -22.18 -5.70
N ALA A 29 11.17 -22.20 -6.83
CA ALA A 29 12.27 -21.30 -7.15
C ALA A 29 11.78 -19.85 -7.26
N GLY A 30 10.66 -19.62 -7.95
CA GLY A 30 10.02 -18.31 -8.02
C GLY A 30 9.59 -17.78 -6.66
N ARG A 31 9.02 -18.64 -5.79
CA ARG A 31 8.66 -18.24 -4.42
C ARG A 31 9.90 -17.88 -3.58
N ALA A 32 10.98 -18.65 -3.70
CA ALA A 32 12.24 -18.34 -3.01
C ALA A 32 12.85 -17.02 -3.51
N ALA A 33 12.81 -16.78 -4.82
CA ALA A 33 13.27 -15.51 -5.41
C ALA A 33 12.43 -14.30 -4.92
N ALA A 34 11.12 -14.46 -4.79
CA ALA A 34 10.24 -13.42 -4.25
C ALA A 34 10.58 -13.10 -2.78
N ILE A 35 10.83 -14.11 -1.94
CA ILE A 35 11.24 -13.91 -0.55
C ILE A 35 12.55 -13.13 -0.50
N GLU A 36 13.55 -13.50 -1.30
CA GLU A 36 14.84 -12.83 -1.34
C GLU A 36 14.75 -11.40 -1.85
N ASP A 37 13.84 -11.12 -2.81
CA ASP A 37 13.56 -9.77 -3.27
C ASP A 37 12.98 -8.90 -2.16
N ASN A 38 12.06 -9.46 -1.37
CA ASN A 38 11.49 -8.76 -0.23
C ASN A 38 12.50 -8.49 0.89
N ARG A 39 13.46 -9.38 1.14
CA ARG A 39 14.59 -9.12 2.05
C ARG A 39 15.42 -7.93 1.61
N ARG A 40 15.71 -7.82 0.30
CA ARG A 40 16.37 -6.64 -0.26
C ARG A 40 15.55 -5.37 -0.08
N ALA A 41 14.24 -5.43 -0.32
CA ALA A 41 13.34 -4.29 -0.11
C ALA A 41 13.28 -3.84 1.36
N ILE A 42 13.32 -4.76 2.33
CA ILE A 42 13.43 -4.45 3.76
C ILE A 42 14.74 -3.72 4.05
N ALA A 43 15.86 -4.22 3.53
CA ALA A 43 17.17 -3.58 3.71
C ALA A 43 17.21 -2.17 3.08
N GLU A 44 16.59 -1.98 1.92
CA GLU A 44 16.45 -0.67 1.28
C GLU A 44 15.57 0.28 2.10
N ALA A 45 14.41 -0.18 2.59
CA ALA A 45 13.54 0.60 3.46
C ALA A 45 14.27 1.08 4.72
N HIS A 46 14.99 0.17 5.38
CA HIS A 46 15.83 0.50 6.52
C HIS A 46 16.92 1.54 6.17
N ALA A 47 17.62 1.35 5.06
CA ALA A 47 18.74 2.22 4.65
C ALA A 47 18.31 3.66 4.37
N ILE A 48 17.07 3.88 3.88
CA ILE A 48 16.51 5.22 3.62
C ILE A 48 15.70 5.77 4.80
N GLY A 49 15.54 5.00 5.88
CA GLY A 49 14.78 5.38 7.06
C GLY A 49 13.26 5.39 6.84
N ALA A 50 12.76 4.54 5.94
CA ALA A 50 11.33 4.37 5.73
C ALA A 50 10.67 3.74 6.97
N ARG A 51 9.51 4.26 7.38
CA ARG A 51 8.74 3.74 8.52
C ARG A 51 8.11 2.38 8.24
N CYS A 52 7.71 2.16 7.00
CA CYS A 52 7.12 0.89 6.57
C CYS A 52 7.54 0.51 5.14
N LEU A 53 7.38 -0.77 4.84
CA LEU A 53 7.43 -1.32 3.49
C LEU A 53 6.00 -1.71 3.10
N VAL A 54 5.45 -1.03 2.10
CA VAL A 54 4.10 -1.30 1.57
C VAL A 54 4.12 -2.56 0.72
N MET A 55 3.20 -3.48 0.99
CA MET A 55 3.18 -4.82 0.42
C MET A 55 2.03 -4.99 -0.58
N VAL A 56 2.33 -4.97 -1.87
CA VAL A 56 1.45 -5.44 -2.94
C VAL A 56 1.66 -6.93 -3.10
N CYS A 57 0.78 -7.73 -2.50
CA CYS A 57 1.07 -9.14 -2.19
C CYS A 57 1.24 -10.07 -3.39
N GLY A 58 0.77 -9.69 -4.58
CA GLY A 58 0.82 -10.49 -5.81
C GLY A 58 -0.51 -11.15 -6.16
N GLY A 59 -0.75 -11.32 -7.45
CA GLY A 59 -1.93 -11.96 -8.02
C GLY A 59 -1.79 -13.48 -8.13
N LEU A 60 -2.57 -14.09 -9.00
CA LEU A 60 -2.49 -15.52 -9.30
C LEU A 60 -1.21 -15.84 -10.09
N PRO A 61 -0.52 -16.95 -9.81
CA PRO A 61 0.52 -17.45 -10.70
C PRO A 61 -0.03 -17.68 -12.12
N ALA A 62 0.80 -17.47 -13.13
CA ALA A 62 0.40 -17.63 -14.52
C ALA A 62 -0.28 -18.98 -14.77
N GLY A 63 -1.48 -18.96 -15.35
CA GLY A 63 -2.29 -20.14 -15.64
C GLY A 63 -3.00 -20.78 -14.42
N SER A 64 -2.78 -20.29 -13.21
CA SER A 64 -3.45 -20.80 -12.02
C SER A 64 -4.88 -20.23 -11.90
N LYS A 65 -5.77 -21.05 -11.32
CA LYS A 65 -7.12 -20.67 -10.89
C LYS A 65 -7.28 -20.85 -9.38
N ASP A 66 -6.20 -21.23 -8.69
CA ASP A 66 -6.20 -21.52 -7.26
C ASP A 66 -5.95 -20.24 -6.44
N LEU A 67 -7.03 -19.52 -6.16
CA LEU A 67 -6.99 -18.31 -5.35
C LEU A 67 -6.62 -18.61 -3.88
N ALA A 68 -7.07 -19.73 -3.35
CA ALA A 68 -6.77 -20.13 -1.97
C ALA A 68 -5.28 -20.47 -1.82
N GLY A 69 -4.71 -21.21 -2.77
CA GLY A 69 -3.28 -21.50 -2.79
C GLY A 69 -2.43 -20.25 -2.98
N ALA A 70 -2.85 -19.30 -3.82
CA ALA A 70 -2.14 -18.03 -3.95
C ALA A 70 -2.13 -17.22 -2.65
N ARG A 71 -3.24 -17.16 -1.90
CA ARG A 71 -3.31 -16.56 -0.57
C ARG A 71 -2.42 -17.27 0.45
N ALA A 72 -2.34 -18.61 0.40
CA ALA A 72 -1.41 -19.36 1.23
C ALA A 72 0.05 -19.01 0.93
N MET A 73 0.43 -18.86 -0.36
CA MET A 73 1.77 -18.43 -0.75
C MET A 73 2.11 -17.03 -0.23
N VAL A 74 1.13 -16.11 -0.21
CA VAL A 74 1.30 -14.77 0.39
C VAL A 74 1.58 -14.89 1.88
N ARG A 75 0.76 -15.64 2.61
CA ARG A 75 0.94 -15.87 4.05
C ARG A 75 2.32 -16.45 4.36
N ASP A 76 2.70 -17.51 3.66
CA ASP A 76 3.98 -18.20 3.88
C ASP A 76 5.17 -17.28 3.56
N GLY A 77 5.07 -16.47 2.49
CA GLY A 77 6.07 -15.48 2.13
C GLY A 77 6.21 -14.36 3.16
N LEU A 78 5.09 -13.87 3.70
CA LEU A 78 5.11 -12.88 4.77
C LEU A 78 5.77 -13.44 6.03
N HIS A 79 5.41 -14.64 6.47
CA HIS A 79 6.06 -15.27 7.62
C HIS A 79 7.57 -15.40 7.45
N ALA A 80 8.04 -15.71 6.24
CA ALA A 80 9.46 -15.89 5.95
C ALA A 80 10.30 -14.61 6.07
N ILE A 81 9.70 -13.42 6.04
CA ILE A 81 10.41 -12.14 6.09
C ILE A 81 10.22 -11.34 7.38
N MET A 82 9.24 -11.75 8.23
CA MET A 82 8.87 -10.97 9.42
C MET A 82 10.01 -10.79 10.44
N ALA A 83 10.89 -11.78 10.58
CA ALA A 83 12.02 -11.69 11.51
C ALA A 83 12.97 -10.56 11.09
N GLU A 84 13.38 -10.58 9.82
CA GLU A 84 14.27 -9.55 9.25
C GLU A 84 13.64 -8.16 9.28
N ALA A 85 12.33 -8.06 9.02
CA ALA A 85 11.64 -6.77 9.09
C ALA A 85 11.64 -6.18 10.50
N ARG A 86 11.40 -7.02 11.54
CA ARG A 86 11.47 -6.59 12.94
C ARG A 86 12.87 -6.16 13.33
N ASP A 87 13.89 -6.94 12.98
CA ASP A 87 15.29 -6.64 13.27
C ASP A 87 15.74 -5.34 12.59
N ALA A 88 15.23 -5.06 11.39
CA ALA A 88 15.45 -3.82 10.67
C ALA A 88 14.62 -2.63 11.18
N GLY A 89 13.63 -2.86 12.06
CA GLY A 89 12.71 -1.82 12.52
C GLY A 89 11.77 -1.29 11.43
N VAL A 90 11.48 -2.11 10.40
CA VAL A 90 10.59 -1.76 9.28
C VAL A 90 9.26 -2.44 9.45
N THR A 91 8.16 -1.67 9.52
CA THR A 91 6.81 -2.22 9.57
C THR A 91 6.42 -2.80 8.20
N ILE A 92 5.93 -4.03 8.16
CA ILE A 92 5.35 -4.63 6.97
C ILE A 92 3.89 -4.18 6.86
N ALA A 93 3.62 -3.27 5.94
CA ALA A 93 2.31 -2.64 5.74
C ALA A 93 1.54 -3.33 4.61
N LEU A 94 0.59 -4.20 4.95
CA LEU A 94 -0.21 -4.93 3.96
C LEU A 94 -1.20 -4.00 3.28
N GLU A 95 -1.13 -3.91 1.96
CA GLU A 95 -2.05 -3.12 1.14
C GLU A 95 -3.07 -4.03 0.45
N PRO A 96 -4.35 -4.02 0.87
CA PRO A 96 -5.40 -4.67 0.11
C PRO A 96 -5.68 -3.85 -1.15
N LEU A 97 -5.70 -4.51 -2.32
CA LEU A 97 -6.00 -3.87 -3.58
C LEU A 97 -7.45 -4.11 -4.01
N HIS A 98 -7.98 -3.19 -4.79
CA HIS A 98 -9.34 -3.30 -5.34
C HIS A 98 -9.56 -4.68 -5.99
N PRO A 99 -10.68 -5.39 -5.72
CA PRO A 99 -10.90 -6.77 -6.16
C PRO A 99 -10.86 -6.97 -7.68
N MET A 100 -11.03 -5.93 -8.48
CA MET A 100 -10.85 -6.01 -9.93
C MET A 100 -9.42 -6.35 -10.34
N THR A 101 -8.43 -6.15 -9.48
CA THR A 101 -7.02 -6.47 -9.73
C THR A 101 -6.56 -7.74 -9.01
N CYS A 102 -7.51 -8.55 -8.50
CA CYS A 102 -7.24 -9.74 -7.70
C CYS A 102 -6.42 -10.79 -8.47
N ALA A 103 -6.64 -10.92 -9.77
CA ALA A 103 -5.97 -11.94 -10.58
C ALA A 103 -4.51 -11.61 -10.89
N ASP A 104 -4.15 -10.35 -11.02
CA ASP A 104 -2.87 -9.93 -11.59
C ASP A 104 -2.00 -9.09 -10.63
N ARG A 105 -2.57 -8.47 -9.59
CA ARG A 105 -1.84 -7.58 -8.71
C ARG A 105 -1.82 -8.02 -7.25
N SER A 106 -2.99 -8.31 -6.64
CA SER A 106 -3.02 -8.72 -5.23
C SER A 106 -4.24 -9.58 -4.92
N VAL A 107 -4.01 -10.77 -4.38
CA VAL A 107 -5.06 -11.66 -3.89
C VAL A 107 -5.65 -11.24 -2.55
N LEU A 108 -5.08 -10.21 -1.91
CA LEU A 108 -5.69 -9.49 -0.79
C LEU A 108 -6.54 -8.35 -1.33
N SER A 109 -7.85 -8.38 -1.06
CA SER A 109 -8.79 -7.45 -1.68
C SER A 109 -9.64 -6.66 -0.68
N THR A 110 -9.55 -6.93 0.61
CA THR A 110 -10.26 -6.18 1.65
C THR A 110 -9.34 -5.88 2.84
N LEU A 111 -9.65 -4.78 3.53
CA LEU A 111 -8.94 -4.41 4.75
C LEU A 111 -9.07 -5.50 5.83
N GLY A 112 -10.23 -6.18 5.90
CA GLY A 112 -10.44 -7.31 6.81
C GLY A 112 -9.46 -8.45 6.57
N GLN A 113 -9.24 -8.85 5.31
CA GLN A 113 -8.26 -9.91 4.98
C GLN A 113 -6.82 -9.52 5.36
N ALA A 114 -6.44 -8.26 5.14
CA ALA A 114 -5.12 -7.77 5.55
C ALA A 114 -4.97 -7.79 7.07
N LEU A 115 -6.01 -7.40 7.81
CA LEU A 115 -6.00 -7.42 9.28
C LEU A 115 -5.98 -8.83 9.86
N ASP A 116 -6.64 -9.80 9.23
CA ASP A 116 -6.56 -11.22 9.63
C ASP A 116 -5.12 -11.73 9.54
N LEU A 117 -4.39 -11.37 8.48
CA LEU A 117 -2.96 -11.67 8.36
C LEU A 117 -2.12 -10.90 9.40
N CYS A 118 -2.42 -9.63 9.68
CA CYS A 118 -1.73 -8.90 10.74
C CYS A 118 -1.92 -9.56 12.12
N ASP A 119 -3.12 -10.08 12.42
CA ASP A 119 -3.39 -10.80 13.67
C ASP A 119 -2.54 -12.09 13.76
N GLU A 120 -2.32 -12.78 12.62
CA GLU A 120 -1.47 -13.98 12.53
C GLU A 120 0.02 -13.65 12.63
N LEU A 121 0.48 -12.60 11.94
CA LEU A 121 1.88 -12.19 11.87
C LEU A 121 2.39 -11.51 13.15
N GLY A 122 1.50 -10.85 13.88
CA GLY A 122 1.80 -10.17 15.13
C GLY A 122 2.59 -8.86 14.97
N ALA A 123 3.39 -8.53 15.96
CA ALA A 123 4.13 -7.27 16.02
C ALA A 123 5.04 -7.06 14.79
N GLY A 124 5.14 -5.82 14.32
CA GLY A 124 5.89 -5.44 13.12
C GLY A 124 5.07 -5.56 11.84
N SER A 125 3.79 -5.93 11.92
CA SER A 125 2.84 -5.89 10.81
C SER A 125 1.79 -4.81 11.01
N GLY A 126 1.30 -4.26 9.90
CA GLY A 126 0.25 -3.26 9.85
C GLY A 126 -0.38 -3.21 8.47
N VAL A 127 -1.19 -2.21 8.22
CA VAL A 127 -1.88 -2.03 6.94
C VAL A 127 -1.53 -0.69 6.31
N ALA A 128 -1.38 -0.68 5.00
CA ALA A 128 -1.44 0.52 4.19
C ALA A 128 -2.88 0.66 3.68
N LEU A 129 -3.52 1.75 4.05
CA LEU A 129 -4.89 2.04 3.64
C LEU A 129 -4.84 3.02 2.47
N ASP A 130 -5.03 2.52 1.24
CA ASP A 130 -5.23 3.36 0.06
C ASP A 130 -6.73 3.49 -0.20
N VAL A 131 -7.23 4.73 -0.15
CA VAL A 131 -8.66 5.01 -0.40
C VAL A 131 -9.12 4.46 -1.74
N TYR A 132 -8.25 4.48 -2.77
CA TYR A 132 -8.55 3.96 -4.11
C TYR A 132 -8.94 2.49 -4.12
N HIS A 133 -8.40 1.73 -3.20
CA HIS A 133 -8.59 0.29 -3.14
C HIS A 133 -9.71 -0.16 -2.21
N VAL A 134 -10.13 0.70 -1.25
CA VAL A 134 -11.07 0.29 -0.19
C VAL A 134 -12.35 1.10 -0.10
N TRP A 135 -12.50 2.23 -0.83
CA TRP A 135 -13.65 3.13 -0.74
C TRP A 135 -15.01 2.46 -0.97
N TRP A 136 -15.04 1.41 -1.76
CA TRP A 136 -16.23 0.65 -2.16
C TRP A 136 -16.70 -0.36 -1.09
N ASP A 137 -15.85 -0.69 -0.11
CA ASP A 137 -16.12 -1.75 0.87
C ASP A 137 -17.17 -1.29 1.89
N PRO A 138 -18.37 -1.92 1.94
CA PRO A 138 -19.40 -1.57 2.90
C PRO A 138 -18.99 -1.81 4.35
N ASP A 139 -17.93 -2.59 4.60
CA ASP A 139 -17.41 -2.90 5.92
C ASP A 139 -16.21 -2.00 6.34
N LEU A 140 -15.85 -1.03 5.50
CA LEU A 140 -14.66 -0.19 5.68
C LEU A 140 -14.59 0.44 7.09
N ALA A 141 -15.67 1.08 7.54
CA ALA A 141 -15.68 1.77 8.83
C ALA A 141 -15.37 0.82 10.01
N ARG A 142 -15.94 -0.39 10.00
CA ARG A 142 -15.68 -1.41 11.01
C ARG A 142 -14.23 -1.89 10.97
N GLN A 143 -13.69 -2.11 9.78
CA GLN A 143 -12.31 -2.58 9.62
C GLN A 143 -11.29 -1.49 9.93
N VAL A 144 -11.57 -0.22 9.64
CA VAL A 144 -10.73 0.91 10.05
C VAL A 144 -10.67 1.01 11.59
N ALA A 145 -11.81 0.90 12.26
CA ALA A 145 -11.86 0.88 13.72
C ALA A 145 -11.05 -0.32 14.30
N ARG A 146 -11.15 -1.51 13.68
CA ARG A 146 -10.35 -2.70 14.05
C ARG A 146 -8.85 -2.49 13.82
N ALA A 147 -8.47 -1.80 12.76
CA ALA A 147 -7.07 -1.52 12.45
C ALA A 147 -6.41 -0.70 13.55
N GLY A 148 -7.06 0.36 14.00
CA GLY A 148 -6.53 1.20 15.06
C GLY A 148 -5.13 1.73 14.74
N SER A 149 -4.23 1.65 15.69
CA SER A 149 -2.82 2.07 15.54
C SER A 149 -1.99 1.22 14.55
N ARG A 150 -2.57 0.15 13.97
CA ARG A 150 -1.88 -0.66 12.95
C ARG A 150 -1.95 -0.06 11.55
N ILE A 151 -2.63 1.06 11.34
CA ILE A 151 -2.54 1.80 10.08
C ILE A 151 -1.14 2.40 10.00
N ALA A 152 -0.31 1.88 9.10
CA ALA A 152 1.09 2.29 8.93
C ALA A 152 1.28 3.35 7.83
N ALA A 153 0.38 3.36 6.84
CA ALA A 153 0.35 4.34 5.76
C ALA A 153 -1.10 4.67 5.37
N PHE A 154 -1.34 5.90 4.94
CA PHE A 154 -2.62 6.36 4.45
C PHE A 154 -2.41 7.04 3.10
N HIS A 155 -2.85 6.37 2.01
CA HIS A 155 -2.70 6.83 0.64
C HIS A 155 -4.02 7.41 0.12
N VAL A 156 -3.93 8.51 -0.61
CA VAL A 156 -5.09 9.25 -1.13
C VAL A 156 -4.95 9.56 -2.61
N CYS A 157 -5.97 9.26 -3.35
CA CYS A 157 -6.24 9.67 -4.72
C CYS A 157 -7.73 9.52 -4.97
N ASP A 158 -8.20 9.65 -6.20
CA ASP A 158 -9.62 9.59 -6.46
C ASP A 158 -9.98 8.58 -7.56
N TRP A 159 -11.19 8.03 -7.46
CA TRP A 159 -11.77 7.11 -8.42
C TRP A 159 -12.66 7.87 -9.40
N LYS A 160 -12.21 7.97 -10.66
CA LYS A 160 -12.94 8.72 -11.68
C LYS A 160 -14.11 7.93 -12.29
N VAL A 161 -15.15 8.64 -12.67
CA VAL A 161 -16.31 8.09 -13.40
C VAL A 161 -16.52 8.90 -14.67
N PRO A 162 -16.51 8.27 -15.86
CA PRO A 162 -16.22 6.86 -16.12
C PRO A 162 -14.77 6.48 -15.83
N THR A 163 -14.55 5.23 -15.40
CA THR A 163 -13.21 4.67 -15.22
C THR A 163 -12.70 4.12 -16.56
N LEU A 164 -11.61 4.67 -17.08
CA LEU A 164 -11.05 4.26 -18.37
C LEU A 164 -9.97 3.16 -18.20
N ASP A 165 -9.24 3.21 -17.09
CA ASP A 165 -8.20 2.24 -16.75
C ASP A 165 -8.15 2.10 -15.22
N THR A 166 -8.28 0.90 -14.70
CA THR A 166 -8.32 0.65 -13.24
C THR A 166 -6.97 0.84 -12.55
N VAL A 167 -5.89 1.04 -13.29
CA VAL A 167 -4.55 1.22 -12.76
C VAL A 167 -4.01 2.63 -13.05
N PHE A 168 -4.10 3.08 -14.31
CA PHE A 168 -3.41 4.26 -14.80
C PHE A 168 -4.34 5.45 -15.11
N ASP A 169 -5.53 5.47 -14.52
CA ASP A 169 -6.50 6.57 -14.65
C ASP A 169 -6.95 7.13 -13.30
N ARG A 170 -6.07 7.08 -12.28
CA ARG A 170 -6.40 7.68 -10.98
C ARG A 170 -6.55 9.19 -11.10
N GLY A 171 -7.51 9.74 -10.36
CA GLY A 171 -7.70 11.17 -10.20
C GLY A 171 -6.89 11.72 -9.04
N LEU A 172 -6.54 13.00 -9.10
CA LEU A 172 -6.12 13.74 -7.91
C LEU A 172 -7.31 13.85 -6.93
N PRO A 173 -7.07 14.00 -5.62
CA PRO A 173 -8.13 14.20 -4.64
C PRO A 173 -9.16 15.25 -5.09
N GLY A 174 -10.45 14.91 -5.04
CA GLY A 174 -11.56 15.74 -5.50
C GLY A 174 -11.83 15.71 -7.01
N GLU A 175 -11.20 14.80 -7.80
CA GLU A 175 -11.52 14.59 -9.21
C GLU A 175 -12.52 13.44 -9.46
N GLY A 176 -12.90 12.71 -8.44
CA GLY A 176 -13.73 11.52 -8.56
C GLY A 176 -14.86 11.45 -7.54
N VAL A 177 -15.14 10.23 -7.09
CA VAL A 177 -16.33 9.92 -6.28
C VAL A 177 -16.02 9.46 -4.86
N ILE A 178 -14.75 9.41 -4.46
CA ILE A 178 -14.37 8.96 -3.12
C ILE A 178 -14.61 10.09 -2.11
N ASP A 179 -15.33 9.79 -1.03
CA ASP A 179 -15.43 10.70 0.12
C ASP A 179 -14.16 10.59 0.99
N ILE A 180 -13.08 11.19 0.47
CA ILE A 180 -11.77 11.16 1.11
C ILE A 180 -11.81 11.80 2.52
N PRO A 181 -12.46 12.96 2.74
CA PRO A 181 -12.57 13.54 4.07
C PRO A 181 -13.27 12.62 5.09
N ALA A 182 -14.31 11.90 4.68
CA ALA A 182 -14.98 10.95 5.57
C ALA A 182 -14.06 9.78 5.93
N ILE A 183 -13.33 9.22 4.97
CA ILE A 183 -12.36 8.14 5.23
C ILE A 183 -11.21 8.64 6.11
N ARG A 184 -10.68 9.84 5.85
CA ARG A 184 -9.66 10.46 6.70
C ARG A 184 -10.14 10.63 8.15
N ALA A 185 -11.37 11.07 8.34
CA ALA A 185 -11.95 11.19 9.68
C ALA A 185 -12.03 9.84 10.40
N MET A 186 -12.41 8.75 9.69
CA MET A 186 -12.40 7.39 10.23
C MET A 186 -10.98 6.97 10.65
N VAL A 187 -10.00 7.17 9.78
CA VAL A 187 -8.60 6.78 9.98
C VAL A 187 -7.99 7.54 11.17
N THR A 188 -8.23 8.85 11.24
CA THR A 188 -7.79 9.68 12.36
C THR A 188 -8.48 9.27 13.67
N GLY A 189 -9.79 9.04 13.63
CA GLY A 189 -10.58 8.59 14.78
C GLY A 189 -10.18 7.20 15.28
N ALA A 190 -9.62 6.35 14.42
CA ALA A 190 -9.08 5.04 14.78
C ALA A 190 -7.69 5.11 15.44
N GLY A 191 -7.05 6.28 15.47
CA GLY A 191 -5.76 6.47 16.13
C GLY A 191 -4.55 6.49 15.17
N TYR A 192 -4.76 6.69 13.87
CA TYR A 192 -3.65 6.97 12.96
C TYR A 192 -3.04 8.34 13.28
N ASP A 193 -1.84 8.33 13.80
CA ASP A 193 -1.09 9.53 14.20
C ASP A 193 0.09 9.82 13.25
N GLY A 194 0.21 9.06 12.15
CA GLY A 194 1.31 9.14 11.19
C GLY A 194 1.51 10.54 10.58
N GLY A 195 0.49 11.41 10.67
CA GLY A 195 0.55 12.82 10.29
C GLY A 195 0.61 13.06 8.79
N PHE A 196 0.60 12.00 7.97
CA PHE A 196 0.72 12.09 6.52
C PHE A 196 -0.50 11.47 5.84
N ALA A 197 -0.99 12.14 4.79
CA ALA A 197 -1.83 11.54 3.77
C ALA A 197 -1.04 11.62 2.47
N GLU A 198 -0.64 10.46 1.96
CA GLU A 198 0.26 10.34 0.83
C GLU A 198 -0.54 10.36 -0.47
N VAL A 199 -0.26 11.32 -1.36
CA VAL A 199 -0.95 11.39 -2.65
C VAL A 199 -0.28 10.42 -3.61
N GLU A 200 -0.96 9.30 -3.91
CA GLU A 200 -0.46 8.27 -4.81
C GLU A 200 -1.21 8.28 -6.15
N ILE A 201 -0.62 8.90 -7.16
CA ILE A 201 -1.26 9.10 -8.47
C ILE A 201 -0.61 8.26 -9.56
N LEU A 202 -1.24 7.14 -9.88
CA LEU A 202 -0.95 6.35 -11.07
C LEU A 202 -1.84 6.86 -12.21
N SER A 203 -1.37 7.86 -12.98
CA SER A 203 -2.18 8.55 -13.98
C SER A 203 -1.38 8.92 -15.21
N LYS A 204 -1.70 8.33 -16.35
CA LYS A 204 -1.06 8.69 -17.65
C LYS A 204 -1.24 10.15 -17.99
N ARG A 205 -2.38 10.74 -17.60
CA ARG A 205 -2.66 12.18 -17.79
C ARG A 205 -1.69 13.02 -16.99
N TRP A 206 -1.62 12.80 -15.66
CA TRP A 206 -0.83 13.64 -14.78
C TRP A 206 0.69 13.44 -14.98
N TRP A 207 1.11 12.25 -15.43
CA TRP A 207 2.52 11.98 -15.77
C TRP A 207 2.98 12.67 -17.06
N ALA A 208 2.07 13.15 -17.91
CA ALA A 208 2.38 13.89 -19.11
C ALA A 208 2.52 15.41 -18.87
N GLU A 209 2.10 15.89 -17.71
CA GLU A 209 2.14 17.29 -17.33
C GLU A 209 3.50 17.69 -16.71
N ASP A 210 3.75 19.01 -16.64
CA ASP A 210 4.93 19.55 -15.98
C ASP A 210 4.93 19.21 -14.47
N ALA A 211 6.04 18.68 -13.96
CA ALA A 211 6.13 18.18 -12.60
C ALA A 211 5.87 19.25 -11.52
N ASP A 212 6.36 20.47 -11.72
CA ASP A 212 6.15 21.57 -10.76
C ASP A 212 4.68 22.00 -10.72
N SER A 213 4.03 22.03 -11.89
CA SER A 213 2.59 22.30 -12.02
C SER A 213 1.75 21.21 -11.35
N VAL A 214 2.10 19.94 -11.54
CA VAL A 214 1.43 18.82 -10.88
C VAL A 214 1.61 18.90 -9.36
N LEU A 215 2.81 19.20 -8.88
CA LEU A 215 3.07 19.32 -7.44
C LEU A 215 2.28 20.50 -6.81
N ALA A 216 2.17 21.61 -7.51
CA ALA A 216 1.36 22.76 -7.05
C ALA A 216 -0.12 22.38 -6.95
N GLU A 217 -0.65 21.66 -7.96
CA GLU A 217 -2.05 21.19 -7.96
C GLU A 217 -2.31 20.14 -6.87
N ILE A 218 -1.38 19.19 -6.64
CA ILE A 218 -1.44 18.24 -5.54
C ILE A 218 -1.56 18.97 -4.20
N LYS A 219 -0.69 19.93 -3.93
CA LYS A 219 -0.72 20.71 -2.68
C LYS A 219 -2.05 21.44 -2.48
N ARG A 220 -2.55 22.09 -3.54
CA ARG A 220 -3.84 22.78 -3.51
C ARG A 220 -4.98 21.83 -3.18
N ARG A 221 -5.06 20.68 -3.85
CA ARG A 221 -6.13 19.68 -3.65
C ARG A 221 -6.01 18.98 -2.31
N HIS A 222 -4.81 18.66 -1.87
CA HIS A 222 -4.61 18.08 -0.53
C HIS A 222 -5.17 19.00 0.56
N ALA A 223 -5.04 20.31 0.43
CA ALA A 223 -5.56 21.27 1.40
C ALA A 223 -7.09 21.42 1.38
N THR A 224 -7.78 20.99 0.30
CA THR A 224 -9.22 21.23 0.11
C THR A 224 -10.08 19.97 0.00
N ALA A 225 -9.48 18.82 -0.30
CA ALA A 225 -10.19 17.58 -0.62
C ALA A 225 -9.68 16.35 0.16
N VAL A 226 -8.77 16.56 1.13
CA VAL A 226 -8.24 15.47 1.98
C VAL A 226 -8.53 15.71 3.47
#